data_8edeb61b1669c9f4bee3d5bcefc946f5
#
_entry.id   8edeb61b1669c9f4bee3d5bcefc946f5
#
_cell.length_a   1.000
_cell.length_b   1.000
_cell.length_c   1.000
_cell.angle_alpha   90.00
_cell.angle_beta   90.00
_cell.angle_gamma   90.00
#
_symmetry.space_group_name_H-M   'P 1'
#
loop_
_entity.id
_entity.type
_entity.pdbx_description
1 polymer ?
#
loop_
_entity_poly.entity_id
_entity_poly.type
_entity_poly.pdbx_seq_one_letter_code
_entity_poly.pdbx_strand_id
1 'polypeptide(L)'
;MAQEREFSAQWIPWANMATRLVTYSLAALLVAQVRLQFEREHERATRDALTGLHNRRAFLEAGDSEVDRAKRYAHPLAVVFLDLDNFKHLNDSRGHDAGDAALRATATALLGVLRSSDRVARLGGDEFAVLLPETRYDAAVEAGRKISLAVNAALAGFPPVRTSVGVAWFADADRSFPAMLKAADELMYEIKESGK
;
A
#
# COMPACT_ATOMS: atom_id res chain seq x y z
N MET A 1 27.69 66.94 8.56
CA MET A 1 28.29 65.67 8.07
C MET A 1 28.16 64.51 9.06
N ALA A 2 28.20 64.65 10.40
CA ALA A 2 28.03 63.55 11.36
C ALA A 2 26.58 63.02 11.43
N GLN A 3 25.58 63.91 11.39
CA GLN A 3 24.15 63.56 11.46
C GLN A 3 23.63 62.75 10.25
N GLU A 4 24.17 63.00 9.04
CA GLU A 4 23.79 62.19 7.84
C GLU A 4 24.33 60.75 7.89
N ARG A 5 25.47 60.53 8.54
CA ARG A 5 26.04 59.18 8.73
C ARG A 5 25.23 58.33 9.72
N GLU A 6 24.69 58.94 10.78
CA GLU A 6 23.83 58.21 11.74
C GLU A 6 22.49 57.83 11.13
N PHE A 7 21.90 58.70 10.30
CA PHE A 7 20.62 58.42 9.66
C PHE A 7 20.75 57.27 8.61
N SER A 8 21.89 57.18 7.91
CA SER A 8 22.15 56.11 6.96
C SER A 8 22.41 54.74 7.60
N ALA A 9 22.79 54.66 8.87
CA ALA A 9 23.07 53.38 9.55
C ALA A 9 21.83 52.74 10.16
N GLN A 10 20.75 53.49 10.42
CA GLN A 10 19.55 52.97 11.12
C GLN A 10 18.66 52.07 10.26
N TRP A 11 18.72 52.17 8.93
CA TRP A 11 17.93 51.33 8.02
C TRP A 11 18.61 49.98 7.64
N ILE A 12 19.92 49.84 7.84
CA ILE A 12 20.69 48.65 7.53
C ILE A 12 20.14 47.38 8.24
N PRO A 13 19.82 47.41 9.55
CA PRO A 13 19.23 46.27 10.24
C PRO A 13 17.89 45.82 9.64
N TRP A 14 17.04 46.80 9.26
CA TRP A 14 15.73 46.53 8.66
C TRP A 14 15.85 45.94 7.26
N ALA A 15 16.79 46.44 6.43
CA ALA A 15 17.09 45.90 5.15
C ALA A 15 17.60 44.45 5.23
N ASN A 16 18.52 44.19 6.19
CA ASN A 16 19.01 42.83 6.42
C ASN A 16 17.90 41.89 6.93
N MET A 17 16.99 42.36 7.76
CA MET A 17 15.84 41.59 8.22
C MET A 17 14.87 41.31 7.07
N ALA A 18 14.55 42.28 6.23
CA ALA A 18 13.70 42.11 5.05
C ALA A 18 14.33 41.12 4.07
N THR A 19 15.63 41.22 3.79
CA THR A 19 16.34 40.29 2.91
C THR A 19 16.28 38.86 3.47
N ARG A 20 16.50 38.66 4.76
CA ARG A 20 16.37 37.33 5.41
C ARG A 20 14.96 36.77 5.31
N LEU A 21 13.92 37.60 5.56
CA LEU A 21 12.53 37.18 5.44
C LEU A 21 12.20 36.74 4.01
N VAL A 22 12.61 37.51 3.01
CA VAL A 22 12.41 37.16 1.59
C VAL A 22 13.15 35.87 1.25
N THR A 23 14.42 35.74 1.65
CA THR A 23 15.20 34.54 1.37
C THR A 23 14.61 33.29 2.02
N TYR A 24 14.20 33.37 3.30
CA TYR A 24 13.58 32.23 3.97
C TYR A 24 12.20 31.89 3.39
N SER A 25 11.41 32.89 2.99
CA SER A 25 10.12 32.66 2.35
C SER A 25 10.29 31.99 0.99
N LEU A 26 11.24 32.44 0.18
CA LEU A 26 11.57 31.79 -1.10
C LEU A 26 12.07 30.37 -0.93
N ALA A 27 12.95 30.14 0.05
CA ALA A 27 13.44 28.79 0.36
C ALA A 27 12.30 27.86 0.83
N ALA A 28 11.41 28.36 1.68
CA ALA A 28 10.23 27.59 2.14
C ALA A 28 9.28 27.26 1.00
N LEU A 29 9.02 28.20 0.08
CA LEU A 29 8.21 27.98 -1.11
C LEU A 29 8.85 26.96 -2.06
N LEU A 30 10.16 27.03 -2.26
CA LEU A 30 10.88 26.08 -3.11
C LEU A 30 10.81 24.65 -2.52
N VAL A 31 11.04 24.51 -1.21
CA VAL A 31 10.93 23.22 -0.51
C VAL A 31 9.49 22.69 -0.60
N ALA A 32 8.48 23.54 -0.43
CA ALA A 32 7.07 23.14 -0.59
C ALA A 32 6.76 22.68 -2.02
N GLN A 33 7.25 23.38 -3.04
CA GLN A 33 7.08 22.97 -4.44
C GLN A 33 7.77 21.62 -4.75
N VAL A 34 9.00 21.43 -4.28
CA VAL A 34 9.73 20.16 -4.48
C VAL A 34 8.99 19.01 -3.78
N ARG A 35 8.50 19.21 -2.57
CA ARG A 35 7.66 18.21 -1.87
C ARG A 35 6.40 17.86 -2.66
N LEU A 36 5.66 18.86 -3.12
CA LEU A 36 4.45 18.65 -3.91
C LEU A 36 4.72 17.92 -5.24
N GLN A 37 5.85 18.18 -5.88
CA GLN A 37 6.25 17.45 -7.09
C GLN A 37 6.61 16.01 -6.77
N PHE A 38 7.34 15.77 -5.67
CA PHE A 38 7.72 14.43 -5.22
C PHE A 38 6.50 13.60 -4.82
N GLU A 39 5.53 14.20 -4.13
CA GLU A 39 4.24 13.57 -3.78
C GLU A 39 3.44 13.21 -5.04
N ARG A 40 3.36 14.11 -6.03
CA ARG A 40 2.67 13.86 -7.31
C ARG A 40 3.33 12.75 -8.14
N GLU A 41 4.65 12.65 -8.15
CA GLU A 41 5.34 11.55 -8.83
C GLU A 41 5.16 10.23 -8.08
N HIS A 42 5.19 10.25 -6.76
CA HIS A 42 4.87 9.10 -5.91
C HIS A 42 3.42 8.65 -6.06
N GLU A 43 2.48 9.59 -6.20
CA GLU A 43 1.08 9.31 -6.50
C GLU A 43 0.86 8.74 -7.91
N ARG A 44 1.73 9.02 -8.87
CA ARG A 44 1.68 8.44 -10.22
C ARG A 44 2.28 7.04 -10.30
N ALA A 45 3.10 6.64 -9.36
CA ALA A 45 3.59 5.28 -9.28
C ALA A 45 2.41 4.31 -9.11
N THR A 46 2.35 3.26 -9.90
CA THR A 46 1.31 2.21 -9.83
C THR A 46 1.82 0.95 -9.13
N ARG A 47 3.09 0.91 -8.79
CA ARG A 47 3.77 -0.25 -8.21
C ARG A 47 4.36 0.08 -6.85
N ASP A 48 4.37 -0.93 -5.97
CA ASP A 48 5.16 -0.92 -4.73
C ASP A 48 6.64 -1.12 -5.07
N ALA A 49 7.51 -0.23 -4.59
CA ALA A 49 8.93 -0.21 -4.96
C ALA A 49 9.70 -1.44 -4.45
N LEU A 50 9.27 -2.07 -3.35
CA LEU A 50 9.93 -3.21 -2.74
C LEU A 50 9.58 -4.54 -3.43
N THR A 51 8.28 -4.72 -3.70
CA THR A 51 7.72 -6.00 -4.16
C THR A 51 7.39 -6.04 -5.66
N GLY A 52 7.31 -4.88 -6.33
CA GLY A 52 6.89 -4.76 -7.72
C GLY A 52 5.40 -5.03 -7.97
N LEU A 53 4.63 -5.39 -6.96
CA LEU A 53 3.18 -5.56 -7.04
C LEU A 53 2.49 -4.21 -7.26
N HIS A 54 1.17 -4.22 -7.54
CA HIS A 54 0.42 -2.96 -7.48
C HIS A 54 0.52 -2.37 -6.07
N ASN A 55 0.59 -1.03 -6.00
CA ASN A 55 0.41 -0.34 -4.73
C ASN A 55 -1.09 -0.20 -4.40
N ARG A 56 -1.39 0.25 -3.18
CA ARG A 56 -2.76 0.44 -2.69
C ARG A 56 -3.63 1.24 -3.67
N ARG A 57 -3.12 2.34 -4.21
CA ARG A 57 -3.88 3.21 -5.11
C ARG A 57 -4.24 2.51 -6.41
N ALA A 58 -3.26 1.92 -7.08
CA ALA A 58 -3.50 1.21 -8.34
C ALA A 58 -4.44 0.01 -8.15
N PHE A 59 -4.41 -0.63 -6.99
CA PHE A 59 -5.31 -1.71 -6.66
C PHE A 59 -6.76 -1.26 -6.49
N LEU A 60 -6.98 -0.13 -5.80
CA LEU A 60 -8.32 0.45 -5.65
C LEU A 60 -8.90 0.90 -6.99
N GLU A 61 -8.10 1.57 -7.84
CA GLU A 61 -8.51 1.98 -9.20
C GLU A 61 -8.87 0.76 -10.08
N ALA A 62 -8.07 -0.31 -10.03
CA ALA A 62 -8.34 -1.55 -10.74
C ALA A 62 -9.61 -2.25 -10.21
N GLY A 63 -9.81 -2.21 -8.89
CA GLY A 63 -10.97 -2.79 -8.24
C GLY A 63 -12.27 -2.08 -8.60
N ASP A 64 -12.29 -0.74 -8.58
CA ASP A 64 -13.46 0.05 -9.00
C ASP A 64 -13.82 -0.25 -10.47
N SER A 65 -12.83 -0.33 -11.34
CA SER A 65 -13.02 -0.69 -12.76
C SER A 65 -13.61 -2.10 -12.92
N GLU A 66 -13.17 -3.06 -12.10
CA GLU A 66 -13.69 -4.43 -12.14
C GLU A 66 -15.09 -4.54 -11.55
N VAL A 67 -15.43 -3.79 -10.52
CA VAL A 67 -16.80 -3.68 -9.98
C VAL A 67 -17.76 -3.16 -11.05
N ASP A 68 -17.38 -2.13 -11.80
CA ASP A 68 -18.20 -1.60 -12.91
C ASP A 68 -18.38 -2.63 -14.03
N ARG A 69 -17.33 -3.40 -14.32
CA ARG A 69 -17.36 -4.49 -15.28
C ARG A 69 -18.28 -5.64 -14.81
N ALA A 70 -18.11 -6.06 -13.55
CA ALA A 70 -18.93 -7.09 -12.93
C ALA A 70 -20.42 -6.74 -12.92
N LYS A 71 -20.77 -5.49 -12.60
CA LYS A 71 -22.14 -4.98 -12.72
C LYS A 71 -22.69 -5.07 -14.13
N ARG A 72 -21.89 -4.67 -15.12
CA ARG A 72 -22.32 -4.64 -16.53
C ARG A 72 -22.61 -6.03 -17.10
N TYR A 73 -21.80 -7.01 -16.72
CA TYR A 73 -21.85 -8.36 -17.29
C TYR A 73 -22.43 -9.42 -16.34
N ALA A 74 -22.89 -9.01 -15.15
CA ALA A 74 -23.49 -9.87 -14.13
C ALA A 74 -22.61 -11.07 -13.77
N HIS A 75 -21.30 -10.85 -13.53
CA HIS A 75 -20.42 -11.93 -13.12
C HIS A 75 -19.87 -11.73 -11.71
N PRO A 76 -19.62 -12.83 -10.98
CA PRO A 76 -19.13 -12.77 -9.60
C PRO A 76 -17.66 -12.36 -9.56
N LEU A 77 -17.24 -11.87 -8.39
CA LEU A 77 -15.84 -11.60 -8.08
C LEU A 77 -15.52 -11.98 -6.64
N ALA A 78 -14.24 -12.14 -6.33
CA ALA A 78 -13.80 -12.32 -4.97
C ALA A 78 -12.61 -11.40 -4.64
N VAL A 79 -12.50 -11.05 -3.36
CA VAL A 79 -11.38 -10.29 -2.81
C VAL A 79 -10.73 -11.14 -1.72
N VAL A 80 -9.42 -11.25 -1.77
CA VAL A 80 -8.62 -11.90 -0.74
C VAL A 80 -7.79 -10.85 -0.03
N PHE A 81 -7.79 -10.85 1.29
CA PHE A 81 -6.94 -10.01 2.12
C PHE A 81 -5.96 -10.90 2.88
N LEU A 82 -4.70 -10.47 2.97
CA LEU A 82 -3.63 -11.19 3.65
C LEU A 82 -2.87 -10.24 4.58
N ASP A 83 -2.48 -10.78 5.74
CA ASP A 83 -1.60 -10.11 6.70
C ASP A 83 -0.50 -11.10 7.11
N LEU A 84 0.73 -10.61 7.33
CA LEU A 84 1.85 -11.43 7.79
C LEU A 84 1.95 -11.37 9.32
N ASP A 85 1.48 -12.40 9.98
CA ASP A 85 1.55 -12.55 11.42
C ASP A 85 3.01 -12.58 11.91
N ASN A 86 3.28 -11.91 13.02
CA ASN A 86 4.62 -11.79 13.62
C ASN A 86 5.68 -11.09 12.76
N PHE A 87 5.27 -10.35 11.72
CA PHE A 87 6.21 -9.64 10.85
C PHE A 87 7.05 -8.61 11.61
N LYS A 88 6.44 -7.86 12.54
CA LYS A 88 7.17 -6.94 13.42
C LYS A 88 8.23 -7.67 14.24
N HIS A 89 7.92 -8.85 14.78
CA HIS A 89 8.90 -9.65 15.55
C HIS A 89 10.10 -10.08 14.66
N LEU A 90 9.87 -10.44 13.40
CA LEU A 90 10.95 -10.71 12.45
C LEU A 90 11.86 -9.50 12.27
N ASN A 91 11.29 -8.30 12.04
CA ASN A 91 12.06 -7.07 11.90
C ASN A 91 12.88 -6.75 13.15
N ASP A 92 12.26 -6.85 14.33
CA ASP A 92 12.90 -6.54 15.62
C ASP A 92 14.05 -7.51 15.94
N SER A 93 13.92 -8.80 15.54
CA SER A 93 14.89 -9.85 15.86
C SER A 93 15.97 -10.05 14.79
N ARG A 94 15.67 -9.83 13.50
CA ARG A 94 16.57 -10.13 12.37
C ARG A 94 16.83 -8.94 11.45
N GLY A 95 16.31 -7.76 11.80
CA GLY A 95 16.50 -6.51 11.05
C GLY A 95 15.54 -6.36 9.87
N HIS A 96 15.45 -5.13 9.37
CA HIS A 96 14.55 -4.77 8.25
C HIS A 96 14.86 -5.50 6.95
N ASP A 97 16.13 -5.84 6.69
CA ASP A 97 16.51 -6.59 5.49
C ASP A 97 15.86 -7.99 5.44
N ALA A 98 15.68 -8.65 6.61
CA ALA A 98 14.98 -9.92 6.71
C ALA A 98 13.48 -9.74 6.45
N GLY A 99 12.88 -8.67 6.96
CA GLY A 99 11.48 -8.32 6.66
C GLY A 99 11.26 -8.04 5.18
N ASP A 100 12.14 -7.26 4.57
CA ASP A 100 12.11 -6.97 3.13
C ASP A 100 12.21 -8.25 2.28
N ALA A 101 13.08 -9.18 2.69
CA ALA A 101 13.20 -10.48 2.01
C ALA A 101 11.92 -11.31 2.15
N ALA A 102 11.27 -11.32 3.33
CA ALA A 102 9.99 -11.99 3.55
C ALA A 102 8.86 -11.39 2.69
N LEU A 103 8.81 -10.05 2.57
CA LEU A 103 7.84 -9.35 1.72
C LEU A 103 8.03 -9.69 0.23
N ARG A 104 9.28 -9.74 -0.25
CA ARG A 104 9.58 -10.16 -1.63
C ARG A 104 9.24 -11.63 -1.88
N ALA A 105 9.51 -12.51 -0.92
CA ALA A 105 9.15 -13.92 -1.00
C ALA A 105 7.62 -14.10 -1.08
N THR A 106 6.86 -13.37 -0.27
CA THR A 106 5.40 -13.32 -0.31
C THR A 106 4.88 -12.87 -1.68
N ALA A 107 5.42 -11.77 -2.22
CA ALA A 107 5.03 -11.26 -3.53
C ALA A 107 5.29 -12.29 -4.65
N THR A 108 6.44 -12.95 -4.63
CA THR A 108 6.81 -13.99 -5.60
C THR A 108 5.88 -15.19 -5.50
N ALA A 109 5.54 -15.64 -4.30
CA ALA A 109 4.62 -16.75 -4.06
C ALA A 109 3.20 -16.43 -4.59
N LEU A 110 2.70 -15.21 -4.33
CA LEU A 110 1.41 -14.75 -4.84
C LEU A 110 1.38 -14.76 -6.37
N LEU A 111 2.39 -14.19 -7.02
CA LEU A 111 2.46 -14.18 -8.49
C LEU A 111 2.55 -15.59 -9.10
N GLY A 112 3.15 -16.55 -8.38
CA GLY A 112 3.29 -17.93 -8.83
C GLY A 112 2.01 -18.74 -8.84
N VAL A 113 0.97 -18.33 -8.08
CA VAL A 113 -0.30 -19.08 -7.96
C VAL A 113 -1.50 -18.38 -8.58
N LEU A 114 -1.34 -17.11 -8.95
CA LEU A 114 -2.41 -16.29 -9.53
C LEU A 114 -2.41 -16.32 -11.04
N ARG A 115 -3.58 -16.08 -11.64
CA ARG A 115 -3.79 -15.98 -13.09
C ARG A 115 -3.40 -14.58 -13.57
N SER A 116 -3.19 -14.43 -14.87
CA SER A 116 -2.93 -13.12 -15.50
C SER A 116 -4.11 -12.14 -15.37
N SER A 117 -5.34 -12.64 -15.23
CA SER A 117 -6.55 -11.83 -14.98
C SER A 117 -6.62 -11.28 -13.56
N ASP A 118 -5.99 -11.97 -12.60
CA ASP A 118 -6.05 -11.60 -11.19
C ASP A 118 -5.20 -10.35 -10.95
N ARG A 119 -5.57 -9.56 -9.95
CA ARG A 119 -4.81 -8.38 -9.55
C ARG A 119 -4.29 -8.58 -8.14
N VAL A 120 -3.00 -8.34 -7.95
CA VAL A 120 -2.35 -8.48 -6.65
C VAL A 120 -1.66 -7.18 -6.29
N ALA A 121 -1.77 -6.81 -5.02
CA ALA A 121 -1.19 -5.58 -4.48
C ALA A 121 -0.58 -5.80 -3.10
N ARG A 122 0.38 -4.94 -2.77
CA ARG A 122 0.78 -4.65 -1.39
C ARG A 122 0.10 -3.36 -0.97
N LEU A 123 -0.71 -3.43 0.08
CA LEU A 123 -1.51 -2.28 0.54
C LEU A 123 -0.72 -1.36 1.47
N GLY A 124 0.28 -1.89 2.14
CA GLY A 124 1.19 -1.19 3.05
C GLY A 124 1.73 -2.14 4.11
N GLY A 125 2.88 -1.84 4.71
CA GLY A 125 3.45 -2.68 5.76
C GLY A 125 3.57 -4.15 5.33
N ASP A 126 2.85 -5.02 6.02
CA ASP A 126 2.76 -6.47 5.85
C ASP A 126 1.43 -6.95 5.24
N GLU A 127 0.60 -6.01 4.74
CA GLU A 127 -0.72 -6.26 4.16
C GLU A 127 -0.67 -6.42 2.65
N PHE A 128 -1.32 -7.48 2.14
CA PHE A 128 -1.50 -7.76 0.71
C PHE A 128 -2.97 -7.99 0.40
N ALA A 129 -3.34 -7.76 -0.86
CA ALA A 129 -4.68 -8.08 -1.33
C ALA A 129 -4.65 -8.65 -2.75
N VAL A 130 -5.65 -9.49 -3.04
CA VAL A 130 -5.85 -10.07 -4.37
C VAL A 130 -7.31 -9.87 -4.78
N LEU A 131 -7.51 -9.42 -6.01
CA LEU A 131 -8.81 -9.37 -6.67
C LEU A 131 -8.88 -10.51 -7.68
N LEU A 132 -9.93 -11.31 -7.59
CA LEU A 132 -10.20 -12.46 -8.44
C LEU A 132 -11.47 -12.18 -9.26
N PRO A 133 -11.34 -11.65 -10.49
CA PRO A 133 -12.47 -11.41 -11.39
C PRO A 133 -13.12 -12.73 -11.84
N GLU A 134 -14.40 -12.69 -12.17
CA GLU A 134 -15.16 -13.79 -12.77
C GLU A 134 -14.96 -15.13 -12.03
N THR A 135 -14.91 -15.07 -10.69
CA THR A 135 -14.55 -16.21 -9.86
C THR A 135 -15.77 -16.71 -9.08
N ARG A 136 -16.14 -17.98 -9.29
CA ARG A 136 -17.21 -18.65 -8.53
C ARG A 136 -16.78 -18.93 -7.08
N TYR A 137 -17.75 -19.10 -6.20
CA TYR A 137 -17.53 -19.33 -4.77
C TYR A 137 -16.49 -20.42 -4.49
N ASP A 138 -16.68 -21.62 -5.06
CA ASP A 138 -15.75 -22.75 -4.81
C ASP A 138 -14.33 -22.44 -5.28
N ALA A 139 -14.21 -21.76 -6.42
CA ALA A 139 -12.92 -21.35 -6.96
C ALA A 139 -12.24 -20.25 -6.11
N ALA A 140 -13.03 -19.35 -5.50
CA ALA A 140 -12.51 -18.33 -4.59
C ALA A 140 -11.95 -18.95 -3.30
N VAL A 141 -12.68 -19.89 -2.70
CA VAL A 141 -12.23 -20.64 -1.52
C VAL A 141 -10.94 -21.41 -1.82
N GLU A 142 -10.89 -22.11 -2.95
CA GLU A 142 -9.70 -22.86 -3.36
C GLU A 142 -8.51 -21.94 -3.67
N ALA A 143 -8.75 -20.78 -4.26
CA ALA A 143 -7.71 -19.77 -4.48
C ALA A 143 -7.13 -19.28 -3.14
N GLY A 144 -7.97 -18.94 -2.16
CA GLY A 144 -7.53 -18.55 -0.83
C GLY A 144 -6.67 -19.62 -0.15
N ARG A 145 -7.08 -20.91 -0.26
CA ARG A 145 -6.30 -22.04 0.26
C ARG A 145 -4.94 -22.16 -0.43
N LYS A 146 -4.89 -22.08 -1.76
CA LYS A 146 -3.64 -22.13 -2.53
C LYS A 146 -2.70 -20.97 -2.18
N ILE A 147 -3.24 -19.76 -2.07
CA ILE A 147 -2.51 -18.57 -1.65
C ILE A 147 -1.89 -18.80 -0.27
N SER A 148 -2.69 -19.21 0.71
CA SER A 148 -2.21 -19.48 2.09
C SER A 148 -1.08 -20.50 2.12
N LEU A 149 -1.22 -21.61 1.40
CA LEU A 149 -0.19 -22.66 1.33
C LEU A 149 1.10 -22.15 0.67
N ALA A 150 0.99 -21.46 -0.46
CA ALA A 150 2.15 -20.98 -1.21
C ALA A 150 2.93 -19.90 -0.41
N VAL A 151 2.21 -18.96 0.21
CA VAL A 151 2.83 -17.90 1.01
C VAL A 151 3.48 -18.49 2.25
N ASN A 152 2.82 -19.40 3.01
CA ASN A 152 3.41 -20.03 4.17
C ASN A 152 4.64 -20.90 3.81
N ALA A 153 4.64 -21.56 2.65
CA ALA A 153 5.80 -22.28 2.15
C ALA A 153 6.98 -21.34 1.85
N ALA A 154 6.72 -20.18 1.23
CA ALA A 154 7.74 -19.17 0.96
C ALA A 154 8.26 -18.52 2.24
N LEU A 155 7.45 -18.43 3.29
CA LEU A 155 7.80 -17.86 4.59
C LEU A 155 8.51 -18.86 5.52
N ALA A 156 8.69 -20.14 5.14
CA ALA A 156 9.35 -21.16 5.96
C ALA A 156 10.78 -20.79 6.38
N GLY A 157 11.47 -19.95 5.58
CA GLY A 157 12.80 -19.39 5.89
C GLY A 157 12.81 -18.21 6.87
N PHE A 158 11.62 -17.72 7.26
CA PHE A 158 11.43 -16.51 8.09
C PHE A 158 10.60 -16.75 9.37
N PRO A 159 10.91 -17.79 10.17
CA PRO A 159 10.14 -18.03 11.37
C PRO A 159 10.24 -16.85 12.36
N PRO A 160 9.18 -16.52 13.12
CA PRO A 160 7.90 -17.22 13.22
C PRO A 160 6.80 -16.66 12.29
N VAL A 161 7.15 -15.97 11.18
CA VAL A 161 6.19 -15.32 10.28
C VAL A 161 5.30 -16.37 9.61
N ARG A 162 4.00 -16.10 9.60
CA ARG A 162 2.96 -16.84 8.89
C ARG A 162 2.02 -15.87 8.20
N THR A 163 1.08 -16.38 7.41
CA THR A 163 0.05 -15.52 6.80
C THR A 163 -1.34 -15.92 7.28
N SER A 164 -2.13 -14.91 7.67
CA SER A 164 -3.57 -15.00 7.83
C SER A 164 -4.26 -14.55 6.55
N VAL A 165 -5.29 -15.26 6.11
CA VAL A 165 -5.95 -15.04 4.80
C VAL A 165 -7.46 -14.99 4.99
N GLY A 166 -8.10 -13.89 4.59
CA GLY A 166 -9.56 -13.74 4.50
C GLY A 166 -10.01 -13.71 3.05
N VAL A 167 -11.11 -14.40 2.73
CA VAL A 167 -11.69 -14.46 1.38
C VAL A 167 -13.13 -13.99 1.44
N ALA A 168 -13.44 -12.88 0.77
CA ALA A 168 -14.81 -12.40 0.58
C ALA A 168 -15.24 -12.63 -0.87
N TRP A 169 -16.34 -13.36 -1.06
CA TRP A 169 -16.92 -13.62 -2.36
C TRP A 169 -18.24 -12.86 -2.54
N PHE A 170 -18.47 -12.36 -3.75
CA PHE A 170 -19.64 -11.57 -4.10
C PHE A 170 -20.26 -12.13 -5.37
N ALA A 171 -21.52 -12.57 -5.27
CA ALA A 171 -22.30 -13.03 -6.42
C ALA A 171 -22.59 -11.88 -7.38
N ASP A 172 -22.86 -10.70 -6.79
CA ASP A 172 -23.19 -9.47 -7.47
C ASP A 172 -22.28 -8.35 -6.98
N ALA A 173 -21.96 -7.43 -7.87
CA ALA A 173 -21.10 -6.28 -7.56
C ALA A 173 -21.94 -5.08 -7.05
N ASP A 174 -22.77 -5.29 -6.04
CA ASP A 174 -23.73 -4.29 -5.48
C ASP A 174 -23.05 -3.30 -4.52
N ARG A 175 -21.80 -3.56 -4.13
CA ARG A 175 -21.02 -2.75 -3.20
C ARG A 175 -19.89 -2.01 -3.92
N SER A 176 -19.34 -0.97 -3.28
CA SER A 176 -18.08 -0.34 -3.72
C SER A 176 -16.89 -1.26 -3.45
N PHE A 177 -15.85 -1.16 -4.26
CA PHE A 177 -14.66 -1.99 -4.06
C PHE A 177 -13.99 -1.80 -2.69
N PRO A 178 -13.89 -0.57 -2.12
CA PRO A 178 -13.40 -0.40 -0.75
C PRO A 178 -14.24 -1.15 0.31
N ALA A 179 -15.57 -1.25 0.13
CA ALA A 179 -16.42 -2.03 1.04
C ALA A 179 -16.20 -3.54 0.89
N MET A 180 -15.94 -4.03 -0.32
CA MET A 180 -15.59 -5.43 -0.58
C MET A 180 -14.22 -5.78 0.03
N LEU A 181 -13.24 -4.89 -0.10
CA LEU A 181 -11.91 -5.05 0.49
C LEU A 181 -12.00 -5.11 2.03
N LYS A 182 -12.80 -4.24 2.62
CA LYS A 182 -13.05 -4.23 4.06
C LYS A 182 -13.69 -5.54 4.54
N ALA A 183 -14.63 -6.09 3.80
CA ALA A 183 -15.24 -7.38 4.15
C ALA A 183 -14.22 -8.53 4.14
N ALA A 184 -13.27 -8.54 3.21
CA ALA A 184 -12.19 -9.52 3.19
C ALA A 184 -11.21 -9.34 4.36
N ASP A 185 -10.91 -8.11 4.76
CA ASP A 185 -10.11 -7.78 5.94
C ASP A 185 -10.79 -8.25 7.24
N GLU A 186 -12.07 -7.97 7.41
CA GLU A 186 -12.86 -8.44 8.58
C GLU A 186 -12.82 -9.97 8.70
N LEU A 187 -13.02 -10.71 7.61
CA LEU A 187 -12.90 -12.18 7.59
C LEU A 187 -11.49 -12.67 7.91
N MET A 188 -10.45 -11.99 7.41
CA MET A 188 -9.06 -12.30 7.76
C MET A 188 -8.82 -12.13 9.26
N TYR A 189 -9.33 -11.04 9.83
CA TYR A 189 -9.20 -10.75 11.25
C TYR A 189 -9.89 -11.80 12.15
N GLU A 190 -11.10 -12.26 11.78
CA GLU A 190 -11.81 -13.33 12.48
C GLU A 190 -10.99 -14.63 12.50
N ILE A 191 -10.37 -14.99 11.39
CA ILE A 191 -9.49 -16.16 11.29
C ILE A 191 -8.25 -15.99 12.19
N LYS A 192 -7.65 -14.82 12.18
CA LYS A 192 -6.47 -14.47 12.98
C LYS A 192 -6.76 -14.57 14.49
N GLU A 193 -7.95 -14.17 14.95
CA GLU A 193 -8.37 -14.26 16.34
C GLU A 193 -8.74 -15.71 16.73
N SER A 194 -9.35 -16.47 15.83
CA SER A 194 -9.76 -17.87 16.10
C SER A 194 -8.58 -18.86 16.08
N GLY A 195 -7.46 -18.50 15.49
CA GLY A 195 -6.24 -19.31 15.41
C GLY A 195 -5.25 -19.11 16.55
N LYS A 196 -5.58 -18.22 17.50
CA LYS A 196 -4.85 -18.04 18.76
C LYS A 196 -5.50 -18.89 19.85
#